data_7dc189f042fe85c52d2d53ea5250a72b
#
_entry.id   7dc189f042fe85c52d2d53ea5250a72b
#
_cell.length_a   1.000
_cell.length_b   1.000
_cell.length_c   1.000
_cell.angle_alpha   90.00
_cell.angle_beta   90.00
_cell.angle_gamma   90.00
#
_symmetry.space_group_name_H-M   'P 1'
#
loop_
_entity.id
_entity.type
_entity.pdbx_description
1 polymer ?
#
loop_
_entity_poly.entity_id
_entity_poly.type
_entity_poly.pdbx_seq_one_letter_code
_entity_poly.pdbx_strand_id
1 'polypeptide(L)'
;TGINNAMLRSAPKFFEVAKRIIEMTNDCVIVAHNASFDYRILRTEFRRLGYDFQAKTICTVELSKKLIPEQPSYSLGKLVRALGIPMADRHRASGDALATTKLFQMLLEKDLTKEIVKDFIKLEIEKGISPKLLDIVEHLPSRTGIYYVHNEKGKLIYIGKSRNIKKRINQHFTGTT
;
A
#
# COMPACT_ATOMS: atom_id res chain seq x y z
N THR A 1 -11.74 9.15 8.37
CA THR A 1 -11.17 8.16 9.33
C THR A 1 -11.66 8.38 10.77
N GLY A 2 -12.20 9.54 11.11
CA GLY A 2 -12.58 9.91 12.48
C GLY A 2 -11.39 10.06 13.44
N ILE A 3 -10.16 10.06 12.96
CA ILE A 3 -8.95 10.32 13.74
C ILE A 3 -8.74 11.83 13.84
N ASN A 4 -8.50 12.32 15.06
CA ASN A 4 -8.22 13.72 15.34
C ASN A 4 -6.88 13.90 16.07
N ASN A 5 -6.41 15.15 16.16
CA ASN A 5 -5.11 15.46 16.79
C ASN A 5 -5.03 15.07 18.28
N ALA A 6 -6.14 15.09 19.01
CA ALA A 6 -6.16 14.68 20.42
C ALA A 6 -5.86 13.19 20.57
N MET A 7 -6.42 12.35 19.69
CA MET A 7 -6.14 10.91 19.67
C MET A 7 -4.68 10.59 19.30
N LEU A 8 -4.06 11.43 18.46
CA LEU A 8 -2.67 11.23 18.04
C LEU A 8 -1.64 11.59 19.11
N ARG A 9 -2.01 12.41 20.10
CA ARG A 9 -1.07 12.83 21.17
C ARG A 9 -0.58 11.66 22.04
N SER A 10 -1.45 10.67 22.28
CA SER A 10 -1.15 9.49 23.09
C SER A 10 -0.85 8.24 22.24
N ALA A 11 -0.93 8.34 20.91
CA ALA A 11 -0.63 7.22 20.04
C ALA A 11 0.88 6.94 20.00
N PRO A 12 1.30 5.66 20.02
CA PRO A 12 2.71 5.32 19.91
C PRO A 12 3.28 5.79 18.57
N LYS A 13 4.50 6.23 18.57
CA LYS A 13 5.22 6.54 17.33
C LYS A 13 5.66 5.25 16.66
N PHE A 14 5.88 5.29 15.36
CA PHE A 14 6.18 4.09 14.59
C PHE A 14 7.40 3.33 15.13
N PHE A 15 8.46 4.02 15.51
CA PHE A 15 9.68 3.39 16.05
C PHE A 15 9.42 2.57 17.33
N GLU A 16 8.42 2.93 18.13
CA GLU A 16 8.06 2.22 19.38
C GLU A 16 7.39 0.87 19.08
N VAL A 17 6.74 0.73 17.93
CA VAL A 17 6.02 -0.49 17.53
C VAL A 17 6.75 -1.27 16.44
N ALA A 18 7.77 -0.70 15.82
CA ALA A 18 8.48 -1.26 14.67
C ALA A 18 9.02 -2.68 14.92
N LYS A 19 9.66 -2.92 16.06
CA LYS A 19 10.18 -4.25 16.43
C LYS A 19 9.07 -5.29 16.46
N ARG A 20 7.93 -4.96 17.08
CA ARG A 20 6.78 -5.87 17.17
C ARG A 20 6.19 -6.17 15.79
N ILE A 21 6.17 -5.20 14.88
CA ILE A 21 5.69 -5.44 13.51
C ILE A 21 6.62 -6.43 12.80
N ILE A 22 7.94 -6.28 12.93
CA ILE A 22 8.91 -7.22 12.36
C ILE A 22 8.68 -8.63 12.91
N GLU A 23 8.58 -8.77 14.22
CA GLU A 23 8.36 -10.07 14.89
C GLU A 23 7.05 -10.74 14.43
N MET A 24 5.97 -9.96 14.25
CA MET A 24 4.68 -10.47 13.79
C MET A 24 4.65 -10.83 12.30
N THR A 25 5.50 -10.22 11.50
CA THR A 25 5.50 -10.41 10.02
C THR A 25 6.63 -11.31 9.55
N ASN A 26 7.53 -11.72 10.45
CA ASN A 26 8.63 -12.62 10.11
C ASN A 26 8.09 -13.96 9.57
N ASP A 27 8.61 -14.40 8.42
CA ASP A 27 8.19 -15.60 7.71
C ASP A 27 6.68 -15.71 7.42
N CYS A 28 5.98 -14.58 7.47
CA CYS A 28 4.56 -14.50 7.19
C CYS A 28 4.28 -13.85 5.82
N VAL A 29 3.04 -14.02 5.37
CA VAL A 29 2.48 -13.29 4.23
C VAL A 29 1.51 -12.24 4.75
N ILE A 30 1.74 -10.98 4.42
CA ILE A 30 0.85 -9.88 4.78
C ILE A 30 -0.36 -9.90 3.85
N VAL A 31 -1.54 -10.04 4.42
CA VAL A 31 -2.80 -9.99 3.69
C VAL A 31 -3.47 -8.64 3.91
N ALA A 32 -3.76 -7.91 2.84
CA ALA A 32 -4.45 -6.63 2.93
C ALA A 32 -5.39 -6.38 1.76
N HIS A 33 -6.34 -5.47 1.95
CA HIS A 33 -7.26 -5.05 0.89
C HIS A 33 -6.69 -3.81 0.18
N ASN A 34 -6.09 -3.99 -0.98
CA ASN A 34 -5.17 -3.07 -1.67
C ASN A 34 -3.76 -3.07 -1.03
N ALA A 35 -3.18 -4.26 -0.93
CA ALA A 35 -1.95 -4.56 -0.19
C ALA A 35 -0.75 -3.66 -0.53
N SER A 36 -0.61 -3.23 -1.78
CA SER A 36 0.46 -2.33 -2.22
C SER A 36 0.45 -0.99 -1.48
N PHE A 37 -0.74 -0.50 -1.07
CA PHE A 37 -0.84 0.73 -0.29
C PHE A 37 -0.27 0.55 1.12
N ASP A 38 -0.71 -0.48 1.84
CA ASP A 38 -0.29 -0.75 3.22
C ASP A 38 1.20 -1.09 3.28
N TYR A 39 1.66 -1.94 2.36
CA TYR A 39 3.06 -2.32 2.25
C TYR A 39 3.96 -1.11 2.00
N ARG A 40 3.59 -0.20 1.11
CA ARG A 40 4.34 1.02 0.84
C ARG A 40 4.45 1.92 2.08
N ILE A 41 3.39 2.04 2.87
CA ILE A 41 3.42 2.82 4.12
C ILE A 41 4.39 2.18 5.11
N LEU A 42 4.26 0.88 5.38
CA LEU A 42 5.18 0.16 6.27
C LEU A 42 6.63 0.32 5.83
N ARG A 43 6.91 0.08 4.56
CA ARG A 43 8.26 0.18 4.01
C ARG A 43 8.84 1.59 4.13
N THR A 44 8.02 2.62 3.92
CA THR A 44 8.44 4.02 4.06
C THR A 44 8.82 4.33 5.51
N GLU A 45 8.01 3.89 6.47
CA GLU A 45 8.28 4.14 7.89
C GLU A 45 9.51 3.35 8.38
N PHE A 46 9.67 2.09 7.94
CA PHE A 46 10.87 1.31 8.26
C PHE A 46 12.15 1.91 7.66
N ARG A 47 12.08 2.42 6.43
CA ARG A 47 13.21 3.09 5.79
C ARG A 47 13.65 4.35 6.54
N ARG A 48 12.72 5.10 7.13
CA ARG A 48 13.02 6.23 8.02
C ARG A 48 13.81 5.81 9.27
N LEU A 49 13.68 4.56 9.67
CA LEU A 49 14.45 3.95 10.75
C LEU A 49 15.76 3.28 10.29
N GLY A 50 16.09 3.38 8.99
CA GLY A 50 17.28 2.73 8.40
C GLY A 50 17.11 1.23 8.16
N TYR A 51 15.87 0.70 8.20
CA TYR A 51 15.58 -0.72 8.00
C TYR A 51 14.93 -0.98 6.64
N ASP A 52 15.46 -1.94 5.87
CA ASP A 52 14.85 -2.39 4.60
C ASP A 52 13.83 -3.49 4.88
N PHE A 53 12.58 -3.08 5.05
CA PHE A 53 11.47 -3.98 5.31
C PHE A 53 11.04 -4.68 4.03
N GLN A 54 11.13 -6.00 4.03
CA GLN A 54 10.69 -6.85 2.94
C GLN A 54 9.72 -7.91 3.46
N ALA A 55 8.57 -8.04 2.81
CA ALA A 55 7.57 -9.04 3.15
C ALA A 55 6.81 -9.51 1.90
N LYS A 56 6.36 -10.76 1.95
CA LYS A 56 5.41 -11.26 0.96
C LYS A 56 4.03 -10.70 1.24
N THR A 57 3.27 -10.40 0.19
CA THR A 57 1.91 -9.86 0.33
C THR A 57 0.89 -10.63 -0.50
N ILE A 58 -0.36 -10.58 -0.07
CA ILE A 58 -1.54 -10.96 -0.86
C ILE A 58 -2.52 -9.80 -0.87
N CYS A 59 -2.95 -9.40 -2.06
CA CYS A 59 -3.98 -8.38 -2.23
C CYS A 59 -5.34 -9.04 -2.38
N THR A 60 -6.24 -8.86 -1.39
CA THR A 60 -7.58 -9.43 -1.45
C THR A 60 -8.46 -8.80 -2.53
N VAL A 61 -8.16 -7.60 -3.04
CA VAL A 61 -8.85 -7.03 -4.21
C VAL A 61 -8.58 -7.86 -5.46
N GLU A 62 -7.29 -8.14 -5.73
CA GLU A 62 -6.88 -8.92 -6.90
C GLU A 62 -7.40 -10.36 -6.82
N LEU A 63 -7.24 -10.97 -5.64
CA LEU A 63 -7.73 -12.32 -5.37
C LEU A 63 -9.26 -12.41 -5.50
N SER A 64 -10.01 -11.41 -5.02
CA SER A 64 -11.47 -11.35 -5.18
C SER A 64 -11.88 -11.25 -6.64
N LYS A 65 -11.20 -10.43 -7.44
CA LYS A 65 -11.46 -10.35 -8.88
C LYS A 65 -11.26 -11.68 -9.60
N LYS A 66 -10.35 -12.53 -9.13
CA LYS A 66 -10.09 -13.85 -9.68
C LYS A 66 -11.10 -14.89 -9.25
N LEU A 67 -11.42 -14.95 -7.95
CA LEU A 67 -12.25 -16.02 -7.36
C LEU A 67 -13.75 -15.70 -7.34
N ILE A 68 -14.11 -14.42 -7.38
CA ILE A 68 -15.49 -13.94 -7.37
C ILE A 68 -15.65 -12.75 -8.35
N PRO A 69 -15.48 -12.99 -9.68
CA PRO A 69 -15.36 -11.94 -10.70
C PRO A 69 -16.61 -11.06 -10.87
N GLU A 70 -17.79 -11.54 -10.51
CA GLU A 70 -19.06 -10.88 -10.80
C GLU A 70 -19.54 -9.92 -9.71
N GLN A 71 -18.61 -9.20 -9.08
CA GLN A 71 -18.99 -8.23 -8.04
C GLN A 71 -19.14 -6.82 -8.62
N PRO A 72 -20.19 -6.07 -8.21
CA PRO A 72 -20.43 -4.72 -8.72
C PRO A 72 -19.36 -3.72 -8.24
N SER A 73 -18.64 -4.05 -7.18
CA SER A 73 -17.55 -3.23 -6.65
C SER A 73 -16.61 -4.07 -5.77
N TYR A 74 -15.31 -3.81 -5.93
CA TYR A 74 -14.26 -4.43 -5.10
C TYR A 74 -13.73 -3.49 -4.01
N SER A 75 -14.40 -2.39 -3.69
CA SER A 75 -14.08 -1.63 -2.47
C SER A 75 -14.51 -2.41 -1.23
N LEU A 76 -13.68 -2.48 -0.18
CA LEU A 76 -13.90 -3.35 0.98
C LEU A 76 -15.34 -3.26 1.52
N GLY A 77 -15.79 -2.06 1.84
CA GLY A 77 -17.11 -1.88 2.43
C GLY A 77 -18.30 -2.29 1.54
N LYS A 78 -18.19 -2.16 0.22
CA LYS A 78 -19.24 -2.63 -0.71
C LYS A 78 -19.15 -4.14 -0.92
N LEU A 79 -17.93 -4.65 -1.07
CA LEU A 79 -17.69 -6.08 -1.30
C LEU A 79 -18.16 -6.94 -0.13
N VAL A 80 -17.72 -6.60 1.09
CA VAL A 80 -18.12 -7.38 2.29
C VAL A 80 -19.62 -7.32 2.55
N ARG A 81 -20.27 -6.18 2.25
CA ARG A 81 -21.73 -6.06 2.33
C ARG A 81 -22.43 -6.98 1.32
N ALA A 82 -21.98 -6.99 0.06
CA ALA A 82 -22.53 -7.85 -0.98
C ALA A 82 -22.37 -9.35 -0.64
N LEU A 83 -21.33 -9.69 0.08
CA LEU A 83 -21.03 -11.06 0.51
C LEU A 83 -21.63 -11.44 1.87
N GLY A 84 -22.40 -10.55 2.52
CA GLY A 84 -22.98 -10.79 3.83
C GLY A 84 -21.97 -10.84 4.99
N ILE A 85 -20.75 -10.35 4.79
CA ILE A 85 -19.72 -10.33 5.83
C ILE A 85 -20.00 -9.14 6.76
N PRO A 86 -20.19 -9.38 8.07
CA PRO A 86 -20.43 -8.30 9.02
C PRO A 86 -19.18 -7.42 9.16
N MET A 87 -19.38 -6.12 9.17
CA MET A 87 -18.32 -5.12 9.33
C MET A 87 -18.70 -4.17 10.47
N ALA A 88 -18.07 -4.34 11.61
CA ALA A 88 -18.12 -3.40 12.73
C ALA A 88 -17.09 -2.28 12.53
N ASP A 89 -17.36 -1.11 13.09
CA ASP A 89 -16.43 0.03 13.15
C ASP A 89 -15.78 0.40 11.82
N ARG A 90 -16.61 0.61 10.81
CA ARG A 90 -16.15 1.03 9.47
C ARG A 90 -15.26 2.28 9.57
N HIS A 91 -14.17 2.30 8.78
CA HIS A 91 -13.14 3.34 8.81
C HIS A 91 -12.27 3.39 10.08
N ARG A 92 -12.33 2.33 10.90
CA ARG A 92 -11.35 2.04 11.93
C ARG A 92 -10.47 0.89 11.46
N ALA A 93 -9.15 1.02 11.65
CA ALA A 93 -8.18 0.03 11.15
C ALA A 93 -8.49 -1.41 11.61
N SER A 94 -8.94 -1.59 12.84
CA SER A 94 -9.33 -2.90 13.37
C SER A 94 -10.56 -3.49 12.68
N GLY A 95 -11.59 -2.67 12.40
CA GLY A 95 -12.80 -3.10 11.71
C GLY A 95 -12.53 -3.50 10.27
N ASP A 96 -11.73 -2.69 9.56
CA ASP A 96 -11.31 -2.97 8.18
C ASP A 96 -10.43 -4.24 8.13
N ALA A 97 -9.51 -4.43 9.08
CA ALA A 97 -8.66 -5.61 9.17
C ALA A 97 -9.46 -6.90 9.44
N LEU A 98 -10.41 -6.87 10.37
CA LEU A 98 -11.30 -8.02 10.67
C LEU A 98 -12.17 -8.38 9.46
N ALA A 99 -12.74 -7.40 8.78
CA ALA A 99 -13.51 -7.61 7.56
C ALA A 99 -12.66 -8.22 6.45
N THR A 100 -11.40 -7.73 6.29
CA THR A 100 -10.44 -8.29 5.33
C THR A 100 -10.06 -9.72 5.68
N THR A 101 -9.89 -10.05 6.95
CA THR A 101 -9.63 -11.43 7.42
C THR A 101 -10.76 -12.36 7.05
N LYS A 102 -12.02 -11.99 7.34
CA LYS A 102 -13.18 -12.80 6.97
C LYS A 102 -13.34 -12.97 5.46
N LEU A 103 -13.11 -11.89 4.71
CA LEU A 103 -13.11 -11.95 3.25
C LEU A 103 -12.03 -12.95 2.76
N PHE A 104 -10.82 -12.86 3.30
CA PHE A 104 -9.73 -13.75 2.90
C PHE A 104 -10.03 -15.22 3.25
N GLN A 105 -10.57 -15.50 4.41
CA GLN A 105 -11.01 -16.85 4.80
C GLN A 105 -12.03 -17.42 3.79
N MET A 106 -13.05 -16.64 3.41
CA MET A 106 -14.02 -17.04 2.39
C MET A 106 -13.38 -17.27 1.01
N LEU A 107 -12.42 -16.44 0.62
CA LEU A 107 -11.68 -16.65 -0.63
C LEU A 107 -10.83 -17.92 -0.58
N LEU A 108 -10.24 -18.25 0.56
CA LEU A 108 -9.52 -19.51 0.78
C LEU A 108 -10.44 -20.72 0.64
N GLU A 109 -11.68 -20.65 1.11
CA GLU A 109 -12.66 -21.75 0.97
C GLU A 109 -13.07 -21.98 -0.49
N LYS A 110 -13.08 -20.92 -1.31
CA LYS A 110 -13.37 -21.02 -2.76
C LYS A 110 -12.22 -21.60 -3.57
N ASP A 111 -10.99 -21.47 -3.13
CA ASP A 111 -9.80 -22.05 -3.75
C ASP A 111 -9.41 -23.35 -3.03
N LEU A 112 -10.06 -24.45 -3.39
CA LEU A 112 -9.90 -25.73 -2.70
C LEU A 112 -8.46 -26.25 -2.76
N THR A 113 -7.78 -26.06 -3.88
CA THR A 113 -6.39 -26.50 -4.08
C THR A 113 -5.35 -25.55 -3.49
N LYS A 114 -5.74 -24.31 -3.17
CA LYS A 114 -4.88 -23.21 -2.74
C LYS A 114 -3.82 -22.80 -3.78
N GLU A 115 -3.93 -23.24 -5.01
CA GLU A 115 -2.98 -22.89 -6.07
C GLU A 115 -3.16 -21.44 -6.53
N ILE A 116 -4.41 -20.99 -6.72
CA ILE A 116 -4.69 -19.61 -7.07
C ILE A 116 -4.14 -18.67 -6.00
N VAL A 117 -4.39 -18.97 -4.72
CA VAL A 117 -3.85 -18.15 -3.61
C VAL A 117 -2.34 -18.11 -3.61
N LYS A 118 -1.66 -19.24 -3.87
CA LYS A 118 -0.19 -19.29 -3.96
C LYS A 118 0.35 -18.40 -5.08
N ASP A 119 -0.30 -18.38 -6.24
CA ASP A 119 0.08 -17.56 -7.39
C ASP A 119 -0.07 -16.05 -7.10
N PHE A 120 -0.93 -15.69 -6.15
CA PHE A 120 -1.14 -14.30 -5.72
C PHE A 120 -0.22 -13.85 -4.60
N ILE A 121 0.64 -14.73 -4.07
CA ILE A 121 1.71 -14.35 -3.14
C ILE A 121 2.79 -13.61 -3.91
N LYS A 122 2.92 -12.32 -3.65
CA LYS A 122 3.91 -11.46 -4.29
C LYS A 122 4.98 -11.07 -3.28
N LEU A 123 6.24 -11.21 -3.63
CA LEU A 123 7.28 -10.43 -2.99
C LEU A 123 7.21 -9.05 -3.65
N GLU A 124 6.68 -8.09 -2.94
CA GLU A 124 6.63 -6.69 -3.39
C GLU A 124 8.08 -6.14 -3.42
N ILE A 125 8.84 -6.61 -4.40
CA ILE A 125 10.07 -5.92 -4.78
C ILE A 125 9.58 -4.69 -5.51
N GLU A 126 9.41 -3.56 -4.81
CA GLU A 126 9.32 -2.31 -5.56
C GLU A 126 10.50 -2.31 -6.53
N LYS A 127 10.21 -2.02 -7.79
CA LYS A 127 11.14 -1.25 -8.62
C LYS A 127 11.29 0.08 -7.89
N GLY A 128 12.06 0.04 -6.79
CA GLY A 128 12.17 1.14 -5.85
C GLY A 128 12.70 2.33 -6.60
N ILE A 129 12.10 3.48 -6.38
CA ILE A 129 12.80 4.74 -6.66
C ILE A 129 14.19 4.54 -6.06
N SER A 130 15.20 4.55 -6.91
CA SER A 130 16.59 4.35 -6.44
C SER A 130 16.85 5.34 -5.28
N PRO A 131 17.69 5.02 -4.30
CA PRO A 131 18.02 5.93 -3.21
C PRO A 131 18.37 7.34 -3.71
N LYS A 132 19.03 7.41 -4.89
CA LYS A 132 19.37 8.65 -5.58
C LYS A 132 18.12 9.43 -6.05
N LEU A 133 17.10 8.76 -6.56
CA LEU A 133 15.86 9.40 -6.97
C LEU A 133 15.00 9.82 -5.77
N LEU A 134 15.04 9.09 -4.66
CA LEU A 134 14.41 9.49 -3.40
C LEU A 134 15.02 10.77 -2.87
N ASP A 135 16.33 10.86 -2.81
CA ASP A 135 17.06 12.06 -2.41
C ASP A 135 16.67 13.26 -3.28
N ILE A 136 16.63 13.09 -4.60
CA ILE A 136 16.17 14.13 -5.52
C ILE A 136 14.72 14.56 -5.18
N VAL A 137 13.80 13.61 -4.99
CA VAL A 137 12.39 13.94 -4.69
C VAL A 137 12.25 14.65 -3.34
N GLU A 138 13.05 14.28 -2.34
CA GLU A 138 13.01 14.92 -1.03
C GLU A 138 13.39 16.40 -1.08
N HIS A 139 14.32 16.77 -1.93
CA HIS A 139 14.78 18.15 -2.13
C HIS A 139 13.92 18.99 -3.07
N LEU A 140 12.93 18.39 -3.76
CA LEU A 140 12.04 19.13 -4.65
C LEU A 140 11.04 20.01 -3.88
N PRO A 141 10.75 21.22 -4.41
CA PRO A 141 9.83 22.15 -3.77
C PRO A 141 8.38 21.68 -3.89
N SER A 142 7.62 21.78 -2.80
CA SER A 142 6.17 21.50 -2.75
C SER A 142 5.34 22.71 -3.20
N ARG A 143 5.70 23.34 -4.31
CA ARG A 143 5.06 24.54 -4.87
C ARG A 143 4.74 24.41 -6.35
N THR A 144 3.94 25.33 -6.85
CA THR A 144 3.60 25.43 -8.27
C THR A 144 4.82 25.75 -9.10
N GLY A 145 4.99 25.09 -10.26
CA GLY A 145 6.08 25.37 -11.18
C GLY A 145 6.08 24.46 -12.40
N ILE A 146 7.12 24.62 -13.19
CA ILE A 146 7.41 23.81 -14.37
C ILE A 146 8.66 22.98 -14.05
N TYR A 147 8.70 21.74 -14.55
CA TYR A 147 9.85 20.85 -14.42
C TYR A 147 10.22 20.26 -15.77
N TYR A 148 11.50 19.97 -15.92
CA TYR A 148 12.11 19.42 -17.12
C TYR A 148 12.70 18.06 -16.78
N VAL A 149 12.45 17.06 -17.63
CA VAL A 149 13.06 15.74 -17.51
C VAL A 149 14.03 15.56 -18.67
N HIS A 150 15.26 15.20 -18.34
CA HIS A 150 16.33 14.94 -19.29
C HIS A 150 16.73 13.47 -19.24
N ASN A 151 17.15 12.90 -20.35
CA ASN A 151 17.77 11.58 -20.36
C ASN A 151 19.23 11.66 -19.86
N GLU A 152 19.91 10.52 -19.76
CA GLU A 152 21.29 10.40 -19.30
C GLU A 152 22.28 11.21 -20.14
N LYS A 153 21.95 11.52 -21.42
CA LYS A 153 22.73 12.32 -22.35
C LYS A 153 22.40 13.82 -22.26
N GLY A 154 21.62 14.24 -21.29
CA GLY A 154 21.20 15.63 -21.10
C GLY A 154 20.15 16.14 -22.10
N LYS A 155 19.61 15.28 -22.98
CA LYS A 155 18.54 15.67 -23.92
C LYS A 155 17.21 15.78 -23.19
N LEU A 156 16.50 16.89 -23.38
CA LEU A 156 15.16 17.11 -22.88
C LEU A 156 14.19 16.09 -23.50
N ILE A 157 13.48 15.32 -22.65
CA ILE A 157 12.52 14.30 -23.07
C ILE A 157 11.08 14.60 -22.62
N TYR A 158 10.91 15.44 -21.58
CA TYR A 158 9.59 15.80 -21.12
C TYR A 158 9.60 17.16 -20.40
N ILE A 159 8.52 17.93 -20.57
CA ILE A 159 8.24 19.16 -19.83
C ILE A 159 6.88 19.02 -19.17
N GLY A 160 6.83 19.28 -17.87
CA GLY A 160 5.58 19.20 -17.12
C GLY A 160 5.33 20.44 -16.27
N LYS A 161 4.04 20.69 -15.98
CA LYS A 161 3.59 21.71 -15.03
C LYS A 161 2.83 21.07 -13.89
N SER A 162 2.96 21.59 -12.68
CA SER A 162 2.19 21.11 -11.53
C SER A 162 1.99 22.20 -10.50
N ARG A 163 0.88 22.11 -9.74
CA ARG A 163 0.65 22.95 -8.55
C ARG A 163 1.52 22.50 -7.37
N ASN A 164 2.03 21.25 -7.39
CA ASN A 164 2.98 20.72 -6.43
C ASN A 164 3.97 19.82 -7.17
N ILE A 165 5.16 20.35 -7.44
CA ILE A 165 6.22 19.67 -8.21
C ILE A 165 6.64 18.38 -7.51
N LYS A 166 6.93 18.42 -6.22
CA LYS A 166 7.34 17.25 -5.44
C LYS A 166 6.36 16.09 -5.57
N LYS A 167 5.06 16.38 -5.37
CA LYS A 167 4.01 15.37 -5.51
C LYS A 167 3.94 14.80 -6.93
N ARG A 168 4.02 15.66 -7.94
CA ARG A 168 3.91 15.24 -9.35
C ARG A 168 5.10 14.42 -9.80
N ILE A 169 6.31 14.81 -9.45
CA ILE A 169 7.53 14.05 -9.77
C ILE A 169 7.51 12.68 -9.08
N ASN A 170 7.10 12.64 -7.80
CA ASN A 170 6.95 11.36 -7.11
C ASN A 170 5.95 10.42 -7.83
N GLN A 171 4.84 10.93 -8.34
CA GLN A 171 3.88 10.15 -9.14
C GLN A 171 4.50 9.59 -10.42
N HIS A 172 5.34 10.36 -11.13
CA HIS A 172 6.04 9.85 -12.32
C HIS A 172 6.97 8.68 -12.02
N PHE A 173 7.63 8.70 -10.86
CA PHE A 173 8.56 7.63 -10.47
C PHE A 173 7.88 6.43 -9.83
N THR A 174 6.68 6.60 -9.27
CA THR A 174 5.93 5.49 -8.63
C THR A 174 4.90 4.85 -9.56
N GLY A 175 4.75 5.34 -10.81
CA GLY A 175 3.79 4.79 -11.77
C GLY A 175 2.32 4.99 -11.36
N THR A 176 2.03 5.87 -10.41
CA THR A 176 0.67 6.19 -9.96
C THR A 176 0.15 7.40 -10.75
N THR A 177 -0.32 7.16 -11.96
CA THR A 177 -1.11 8.13 -12.75
C THR A 177 -2.59 7.90 -12.51
#